data_a16e7f4a3272213ecd9491b82ffd4e5c
#
_entry.id   a16e7f4a3272213ecd9491b82ffd4e5c
#
_cell.length_a   1.000
_cell.length_b   1.000
_cell.length_c   1.000
_cell.angle_alpha   90.00
_cell.angle_beta   90.00
_cell.angle_gamma   90.00
#
_symmetry.space_group_name_H-M   'P 1'
#
loop_
_entity.id
_entity.type
_entity.pdbx_description
1 polymer ?
#
loop_
_entity_poly.entity_id
_entity_poly.type
_entity_poly.pdbx_seq_one_letter_code
_entity_poly.pdbx_strand_id
1 'polypeptide(L)'
;MKSYVNYLQGLYTAMLSNIAEYDPTLRRDCERDCIRLLSLVDTRGLPFLMIDLPEAGKHFDKCLSAGLLTPSGVAGFRPYRRSGVIPRLFQGLYRRVFDDFGVLRADLDVAVISYIRQLHFAAKKVKVTCDDSRTWEHVHEFYQIDREVRSPSLNWDEDELRIDDLRNLHIGDSEFLSPAPLFDSRHIDGVERAESFLQNNHDAADTIQRIADIIVATVGRFDPIEWRTKHGPGAVADQRHTSFKYDFPNWPAKLERVFPQSAFGFANYGSWAAFSGSQESHSLFLENEPPSRLIAVPKTLKGPRLIAAEPVSHQWCQQSILDFLVTRLAFTPISSSIRFRDQTANQELARRASHTQSHATIDLSNASDRLSCWLVERIFRRSPTLVEAFHAS
;
A
#
# COMPACT_ATOMS: atom_id res chain seq x y z
N MET A 1 26.12 9.18 0.88
CA MET A 1 26.07 7.90 1.64
C MET A 1 27.06 7.83 2.80
N LYS A 2 28.36 8.15 2.66
CA LYS A 2 29.34 8.09 3.78
C LYS A 2 28.91 8.87 5.05
N SER A 3 28.27 10.03 4.92
CA SER A 3 27.79 10.82 6.06
C SER A 3 26.73 10.07 6.89
N TYR A 4 25.80 9.36 6.23
CA TYR A 4 24.78 8.54 6.92
C TYR A 4 25.39 7.34 7.67
N VAL A 5 26.38 6.68 7.07
CA VAL A 5 27.11 5.57 7.72
C VAL A 5 27.71 6.04 9.03
N ASN A 6 28.51 7.12 8.99
CA ASN A 6 29.18 7.67 10.17
C ASN A 6 28.19 8.10 11.26
N TYR A 7 27.08 8.73 10.87
CA TYR A 7 26.05 9.13 11.82
C TYR A 7 25.39 7.92 12.49
N LEU A 8 25.03 6.91 11.74
CA LEU A 8 24.42 5.69 12.29
C LEU A 8 25.41 4.89 13.12
N GLN A 9 26.69 4.79 12.73
CA GLN A 9 27.72 4.19 13.55
C GLN A 9 27.83 4.89 14.92
N GLY A 10 27.85 6.22 14.93
CA GLY A 10 27.84 7.02 16.15
C GLY A 10 26.59 6.77 17.02
N LEU A 11 25.41 6.68 16.40
CA LEU A 11 24.17 6.38 17.10
C LEU A 11 24.21 5.00 17.78
N TYR A 12 24.62 3.96 17.07
CA TYR A 12 24.70 2.61 17.64
C TYR A 12 25.77 2.49 18.72
N THR A 13 26.90 3.19 18.57
CA THR A 13 27.91 3.28 19.60
C THR A 13 27.35 3.93 20.87
N ALA A 14 26.64 5.04 20.75
CA ALA A 14 25.99 5.71 21.87
C ALA A 14 24.93 4.83 22.55
N MET A 15 24.10 4.11 21.76
CA MET A 15 23.10 3.18 22.29
C MET A 15 23.75 2.07 23.13
N LEU A 16 24.81 1.45 22.64
CA LEU A 16 25.53 0.40 23.37
C LEU A 16 26.24 0.94 24.62
N SER A 17 26.81 2.14 24.56
CA SER A 17 27.35 2.83 25.73
C SER A 17 26.28 3.08 26.79
N ASN A 18 25.12 3.60 26.40
CA ASN A 18 24.01 3.84 27.34
C ASN A 18 23.53 2.55 28.01
N ILE A 19 23.44 1.45 27.27
CA ILE A 19 23.10 0.13 27.83
C ILE A 19 24.15 -0.28 28.86
N ALA A 20 25.43 -0.11 28.55
CA ALA A 20 26.57 -0.45 29.46
C ALA A 20 26.63 0.44 30.72
N GLU A 21 26.15 1.68 30.63
CA GLU A 21 26.03 2.58 31.78
C GLU A 21 24.84 2.19 32.66
N TYR A 22 23.71 1.85 32.05
CA TYR A 22 22.50 1.43 32.76
C TYR A 22 22.66 0.06 33.44
N ASP A 23 23.27 -0.90 32.74
CA ASP A 23 23.65 -2.22 33.30
C ASP A 23 25.16 -2.47 33.16
N PRO A 24 25.95 -2.14 34.18
CA PRO A 24 27.40 -2.35 34.16
C PRO A 24 27.84 -3.79 33.95
N THR A 25 26.97 -4.77 34.25
CA THR A 25 27.29 -6.22 34.03
C THR A 25 27.38 -6.57 32.55
N LEU A 26 26.71 -5.78 31.66
CA LEU A 26 26.72 -5.93 30.21
C LEU A 26 27.87 -5.14 29.53
N ARG A 27 28.64 -4.36 30.26
CA ARG A 27 29.68 -3.46 29.70
C ARG A 27 30.60 -4.17 28.70
N ARG A 28 31.22 -5.28 29.14
CA ARG A 28 32.15 -6.05 28.27
C ARG A 28 31.48 -6.61 27.03
N ASP A 29 30.20 -7.02 27.14
CA ASP A 29 29.43 -7.51 26.04
C ASP A 29 29.07 -6.39 25.04
N CYS A 30 28.67 -5.23 25.53
CA CYS A 30 28.36 -4.05 24.72
C CYS A 30 29.62 -3.52 23.99
N GLU A 31 30.78 -3.44 24.65
CA GLU A 31 32.04 -3.04 24.02
C GLU A 31 32.43 -3.98 22.88
N ARG A 32 32.36 -5.29 23.11
CA ARG A 32 32.63 -6.32 22.11
C ARG A 32 31.63 -6.25 20.94
N ASP A 33 30.36 -6.06 21.24
CA ASP A 33 29.30 -5.99 20.23
C ASP A 33 29.37 -4.69 19.43
N CYS A 34 29.82 -3.57 20.01
CA CYS A 34 30.13 -2.35 19.30
C CYS A 34 31.19 -2.58 18.21
N ILE A 35 32.32 -3.19 18.56
CA ILE A 35 33.41 -3.51 17.62
C ILE A 35 32.88 -4.41 16.49
N ARG A 36 32.10 -5.44 16.81
CA ARG A 36 31.51 -6.36 15.82
C ARG A 36 30.53 -5.66 14.90
N LEU A 37 29.65 -4.84 15.44
CA LEU A 37 28.66 -4.07 14.68
C LEU A 37 29.36 -3.14 13.69
N LEU A 38 30.35 -2.37 14.16
CA LEU A 38 31.12 -1.47 13.29
C LEU A 38 31.83 -2.22 12.17
N SER A 39 32.45 -3.35 12.47
CA SER A 39 33.10 -4.20 11.46
C SER A 39 32.08 -4.75 10.42
N LEU A 40 30.88 -5.11 10.85
CA LEU A 40 29.80 -5.53 9.94
C LEU A 40 29.29 -4.38 9.08
N VAL A 41 29.21 -3.18 9.64
CA VAL A 41 28.84 -1.97 8.87
C VAL A 41 29.92 -1.61 7.84
N ASP A 42 31.20 -1.73 8.21
CA ASP A 42 32.30 -1.45 7.29
C ASP A 42 32.34 -2.43 6.11
N THR A 43 31.97 -3.70 6.33
CA THR A 43 31.99 -4.75 5.30
C THR A 43 30.69 -4.80 4.48
N ARG A 44 29.54 -4.51 5.07
CA ARG A 44 28.22 -4.68 4.44
C ARG A 44 27.49 -3.35 4.17
N GLY A 45 27.99 -2.24 4.71
CA GLY A 45 27.40 -0.92 4.54
C GLY A 45 26.06 -0.72 5.25
N LEU A 46 25.34 0.30 4.80
CA LEU A 46 23.99 0.63 5.31
C LEU A 46 22.97 -0.52 5.26
N PRO A 47 22.99 -1.44 4.27
CA PRO A 47 22.07 -2.56 4.25
C PRO A 47 22.10 -3.41 5.51
N PHE A 48 23.27 -3.56 6.17
CA PHE A 48 23.34 -4.26 7.42
C PHE A 48 22.48 -3.62 8.52
N LEU A 49 22.55 -2.29 8.67
CA LEU A 49 21.79 -1.56 9.71
C LEU A 49 20.30 -1.42 9.37
N MET A 50 19.97 -1.30 8.10
CA MET A 50 18.62 -0.92 7.65
C MET A 50 17.79 -2.12 7.17
N ILE A 51 18.41 -3.24 6.85
CA ILE A 51 17.74 -4.45 6.35
C ILE A 51 18.04 -5.64 7.25
N ASP A 52 19.33 -6.03 7.40
CA ASP A 52 19.72 -7.23 8.13
C ASP A 52 19.35 -7.15 9.63
N LEU A 53 19.67 -6.03 10.30
CA LEU A 53 19.27 -5.82 11.70
C LEU A 53 17.75 -5.89 11.91
N PRO A 54 16.91 -5.15 11.14
CA PRO A 54 15.47 -5.29 11.28
C PRO A 54 14.90 -6.67 10.97
N GLU A 55 15.51 -7.43 10.06
CA GLU A 55 15.10 -8.83 9.81
C GLU A 55 15.43 -9.75 10.97
N ALA A 56 16.61 -9.59 11.54
CA ALA A 56 16.98 -10.31 12.77
C ALA A 56 16.06 -9.90 13.95
N GLY A 57 15.64 -8.64 14.02
CA GLY A 57 14.67 -8.16 15.01
C GLY A 57 13.29 -8.79 14.85
N LYS A 58 12.80 -8.94 13.61
CA LYS A 58 11.53 -9.65 13.35
C LYS A 58 11.62 -11.13 13.74
N HIS A 59 12.77 -11.76 13.46
CA HIS A 59 13.03 -13.14 13.86
C HIS A 59 13.04 -13.26 15.38
N PHE A 60 13.73 -12.33 16.09
CA PHE A 60 13.72 -12.26 17.54
C PHE A 60 12.29 -12.14 18.11
N ASP A 61 11.47 -11.24 17.58
CA ASP A 61 10.08 -11.06 18.01
C ASP A 61 9.24 -12.34 17.83
N LYS A 62 9.44 -13.07 16.71
CA LYS A 62 8.80 -14.39 16.49
C LYS A 62 9.25 -15.45 17.49
N CYS A 63 10.55 -15.53 17.76
CA CYS A 63 11.11 -16.45 18.73
C CYS A 63 10.64 -16.13 20.15
N LEU A 64 10.55 -14.86 20.51
CA LEU A 64 10.00 -14.41 21.79
C LEU A 64 8.55 -14.86 21.98
N SER A 65 7.72 -14.71 20.95
CA SER A 65 6.33 -15.18 20.95
C SER A 65 6.20 -16.69 21.03
N ALA A 66 7.11 -17.43 20.40
CA ALA A 66 7.16 -18.91 20.44
C ALA A 66 7.80 -19.48 21.71
N GLY A 67 8.45 -18.66 22.52
CA GLY A 67 9.23 -19.11 23.69
C GLY A 67 10.52 -19.87 23.36
N LEU A 68 10.91 -19.92 22.07
CA LEU A 68 12.05 -20.68 21.59
C LEU A 68 12.85 -19.91 20.53
N LEU A 69 14.12 -19.67 20.77
CA LEU A 69 15.05 -19.06 19.83
C LEU A 69 15.59 -20.11 18.86
N THR A 70 15.49 -19.83 17.57
CA THR A 70 16.08 -20.63 16.48
C THR A 70 17.15 -19.82 15.74
N PRO A 71 18.08 -20.45 14.99
CA PRO A 71 19.01 -19.71 14.14
C PRO A 71 18.27 -18.86 13.10
N SER A 72 18.61 -17.57 12.98
CA SER A 72 17.85 -16.64 12.13
C SER A 72 18.14 -16.78 10.62
N GLY A 73 19.27 -17.37 10.22
CA GLY A 73 19.72 -17.36 8.83
C GLY A 73 20.13 -15.97 8.30
N VAL A 74 19.87 -14.89 9.05
CA VAL A 74 20.19 -13.51 8.65
C VAL A 74 21.70 -13.29 8.64
N ALA A 75 22.18 -12.63 7.61
CA ALA A 75 23.60 -12.32 7.46
C ALA A 75 24.09 -11.45 8.64
N GLY A 76 25.24 -11.83 9.22
CA GLY A 76 25.78 -11.18 10.42
C GLY A 76 25.31 -11.77 11.74
N PHE A 77 24.25 -12.59 11.76
CA PHE A 77 23.68 -13.21 12.95
C PHE A 77 24.00 -14.71 13.09
N ARG A 78 25.21 -15.12 12.71
CA ARG A 78 25.65 -16.49 12.89
C ARG A 78 25.66 -16.86 14.37
N PRO A 79 25.31 -18.13 14.75
CA PRO A 79 25.39 -18.59 16.11
C PRO A 79 26.79 -18.42 16.69
N TYR A 80 26.86 -18.17 17.99
CA TYR A 80 28.12 -18.08 18.74
C TYR A 80 28.85 -19.42 18.78
N ARG A 81 28.14 -20.52 18.98
CA ARG A 81 28.67 -21.90 18.92
C ARG A 81 28.16 -22.60 17.67
N ARG A 82 28.94 -23.51 17.10
CA ARG A 82 28.61 -24.22 15.86
C ARG A 82 27.28 -24.98 15.93
N SER A 83 26.92 -25.51 17.09
CA SER A 83 25.67 -26.21 17.40
C SER A 83 24.70 -25.37 18.25
N GLY A 84 24.98 -24.10 18.47
CA GLY A 84 24.15 -23.21 19.29
C GLY A 84 23.14 -22.40 18.49
N VAL A 85 22.21 -21.76 19.20
CA VAL A 85 21.16 -20.90 18.62
C VAL A 85 21.39 -19.42 18.94
N ILE A 86 22.12 -19.10 20.00
CA ILE A 86 22.42 -17.73 20.43
C ILE A 86 23.32 -17.04 19.39
N PRO A 87 22.92 -15.90 18.81
CA PRO A 87 23.72 -15.18 17.83
C PRO A 87 25.00 -14.62 18.46
N ARG A 88 26.05 -14.52 17.64
CA ARG A 88 27.34 -13.96 18.08
C ARG A 88 27.24 -12.45 18.34
N LEU A 89 26.47 -11.72 17.53
CA LEU A 89 26.19 -10.30 17.74
C LEU A 89 25.09 -10.16 18.81
N PHE A 90 25.30 -9.27 19.77
CA PHE A 90 24.41 -9.06 20.93
C PHE A 90 24.27 -10.30 21.84
N GLN A 91 25.28 -11.17 21.85
CA GLN A 91 25.27 -12.42 22.57
C GLN A 91 24.89 -12.25 24.04
N GLY A 92 25.49 -11.28 24.76
CA GLY A 92 25.22 -11.04 26.18
C GLY A 92 23.75 -10.65 26.43
N LEU A 93 23.19 -9.83 25.56
CA LEU A 93 21.78 -9.42 25.62
C LEU A 93 20.85 -10.62 25.38
N TYR A 94 21.09 -11.41 24.33
CA TYR A 94 20.27 -12.58 24.02
C TYR A 94 20.27 -13.63 25.16
N ARG A 95 21.39 -13.81 25.85
CA ARG A 95 21.50 -14.72 26.99
C ARG A 95 20.76 -14.30 28.25
N ARG A 96 20.37 -13.03 28.34
CA ARG A 96 19.47 -12.55 29.41
C ARG A 96 18.00 -12.88 29.12
N VAL A 97 17.66 -13.23 27.86
CA VAL A 97 16.31 -13.55 27.43
C VAL A 97 16.12 -15.05 27.20
N PHE A 98 17.11 -15.70 26.60
CA PHE A 98 17.09 -17.12 26.28
C PHE A 98 18.28 -17.87 26.95
N ASP A 99 18.07 -19.11 27.24
CA ASP A 99 19.16 -19.99 27.69
C ASP A 99 20.06 -20.48 26.53
N ASP A 100 21.08 -21.28 26.79
CA ASP A 100 22.00 -21.77 25.74
C ASP A 100 21.33 -22.75 24.74
N PHE A 101 20.16 -23.31 25.07
CA PHE A 101 19.34 -24.15 24.21
C PHE A 101 18.29 -23.33 23.41
N GLY A 102 18.16 -22.03 23.70
CA GLY A 102 17.21 -21.14 23.09
C GLY A 102 15.84 -21.10 23.77
N VAL A 103 15.66 -21.76 24.88
CA VAL A 103 14.41 -21.71 25.65
C VAL A 103 14.30 -20.37 26.37
N LEU A 104 13.12 -19.78 26.35
CA LEU A 104 12.83 -18.53 27.04
C LEU A 104 13.04 -18.70 28.54
N ARG A 105 13.85 -17.82 29.15
CA ARG A 105 14.17 -17.88 30.57
C ARG A 105 12.97 -17.49 31.43
N ALA A 106 12.77 -18.18 32.53
CA ALA A 106 11.74 -17.80 33.51
C ALA A 106 12.09 -16.50 34.27
N ASP A 107 13.38 -16.19 34.41
CA ASP A 107 13.93 -14.99 35.04
C ASP A 107 14.44 -13.97 34.02
N LEU A 108 13.80 -13.91 32.84
CA LEU A 108 14.20 -13.00 31.77
C LEU A 108 14.14 -11.53 32.20
N ASP A 109 15.09 -10.75 31.66
CA ASP A 109 15.11 -9.30 31.87
C ASP A 109 14.34 -8.57 30.78
N VAL A 110 13.17 -8.01 31.13
CA VAL A 110 12.27 -7.28 30.22
C VAL A 110 12.94 -6.02 29.65
N ALA A 111 13.81 -5.34 30.40
CA ALA A 111 14.53 -4.18 29.90
C ALA A 111 15.47 -4.56 28.77
N VAL A 112 16.12 -5.72 28.85
CA VAL A 112 17.00 -6.23 27.80
C VAL A 112 16.23 -6.55 26.51
N ILE A 113 14.98 -7.01 26.58
CA ILE A 113 14.12 -7.16 25.39
C ILE A 113 13.97 -5.82 24.68
N SER A 114 13.71 -4.74 25.43
CA SER A 114 13.62 -3.40 24.89
C SER A 114 14.93 -2.94 24.21
N TYR A 115 16.07 -3.21 24.83
CA TYR A 115 17.39 -2.88 24.25
C TYR A 115 17.64 -3.64 22.95
N ILE A 116 17.37 -4.95 22.92
CA ILE A 116 17.50 -5.76 21.70
C ILE A 116 16.62 -5.18 20.59
N ARG A 117 15.37 -4.86 20.88
CA ARG A 117 14.45 -4.28 19.88
C ARG A 117 14.91 -2.91 19.40
N GLN A 118 15.38 -2.04 20.28
CA GLN A 118 15.94 -0.74 19.91
C GLN A 118 17.13 -0.92 18.96
N LEU A 119 18.11 -1.76 19.32
CA LEU A 119 19.27 -2.04 18.48
C LEU A 119 18.89 -2.61 17.10
N HIS A 120 17.86 -3.45 17.01
CA HIS A 120 17.45 -4.02 15.74
C HIS A 120 16.67 -3.06 14.87
N PHE A 121 15.87 -2.15 15.43
CA PHE A 121 14.93 -1.35 14.67
C PHE A 121 15.30 0.14 14.54
N ALA A 122 16.32 0.64 15.22
CA ALA A 122 16.67 2.06 15.24
C ALA A 122 16.85 2.66 13.84
N ALA A 123 17.54 1.99 12.93
CA ALA A 123 17.79 2.48 11.57
C ALA A 123 16.72 2.10 10.55
N LYS A 124 15.70 1.29 10.91
CA LYS A 124 14.72 0.72 9.98
C LYS A 124 13.99 1.73 9.11
N LYS A 125 13.71 2.92 9.65
CA LYS A 125 12.90 3.95 8.99
C LYS A 125 13.70 5.17 8.54
N VAL A 126 15.02 5.10 8.56
CA VAL A 126 15.87 6.18 8.02
C VAL A 126 15.59 6.29 6.52
N LYS A 127 15.28 7.50 6.06
CA LYS A 127 14.96 7.76 4.64
C LYS A 127 16.26 7.84 3.84
N VAL A 128 16.58 6.77 3.16
CA VAL A 128 17.69 6.70 2.20
C VAL A 128 17.14 6.09 0.92
N THR A 129 17.51 6.65 -0.20
CA THR A 129 17.18 6.08 -1.52
C THR A 129 17.88 4.74 -1.69
N CYS A 130 17.17 3.74 -2.18
CA CYS A 130 17.77 2.49 -2.62
C CYS A 130 18.54 2.71 -3.93
N ASP A 131 19.35 1.72 -4.30
CA ASP A 131 20.04 1.73 -5.58
C ASP A 131 19.07 1.47 -6.75
N ASP A 132 19.57 1.74 -7.97
CA ASP A 132 18.76 1.59 -9.18
C ASP A 132 18.37 0.13 -9.44
N SER A 133 19.25 -0.83 -9.11
CA SER A 133 18.96 -2.26 -9.29
C SER A 133 17.72 -2.67 -8.48
N ARG A 134 17.65 -2.29 -7.22
CA ARG A 134 16.48 -2.56 -6.37
C ARG A 134 15.24 -1.82 -6.85
N THR A 135 15.41 -0.60 -7.34
CA THR A 135 14.29 0.14 -7.92
C THR A 135 13.71 -0.63 -9.11
N TRP A 136 14.56 -1.16 -9.99
CA TRP A 136 14.12 -1.96 -11.13
C TRP A 136 13.50 -3.30 -10.72
N GLU A 137 13.99 -3.97 -9.68
CA GLU A 137 13.36 -5.16 -9.11
C GLU A 137 11.92 -4.89 -8.68
N HIS A 138 11.67 -3.78 -7.99
CA HIS A 138 10.32 -3.38 -7.60
C HIS A 138 9.43 -2.98 -8.78
N VAL A 139 9.99 -2.32 -9.79
CA VAL A 139 9.25 -2.02 -11.04
C VAL A 139 8.87 -3.32 -11.75
N HIS A 140 9.77 -4.29 -11.79
CA HIS A 140 9.47 -5.59 -12.38
C HIS A 140 8.38 -6.34 -11.61
N GLU A 141 8.45 -6.35 -10.27
CA GLU A 141 7.41 -6.91 -9.39
C GLU A 141 6.06 -6.23 -9.63
N PHE A 142 6.02 -4.90 -9.76
CA PHE A 142 4.81 -4.15 -10.06
C PHE A 142 4.15 -4.62 -11.36
N TYR A 143 4.90 -4.71 -12.45
CA TYR A 143 4.38 -5.22 -13.73
C TYR A 143 4.00 -6.71 -13.69
N GLN A 144 4.68 -7.51 -12.88
CA GLN A 144 4.31 -8.91 -12.70
C GLN A 144 2.95 -9.01 -12.00
N ILE A 145 2.73 -8.23 -10.93
CA ILE A 145 1.45 -8.18 -10.21
C ILE A 145 0.34 -7.71 -11.15
N ASP A 146 0.58 -6.68 -11.95
CA ASP A 146 -0.38 -6.16 -12.91
C ASP A 146 -0.83 -7.23 -13.92
N ARG A 147 0.10 -8.07 -14.39
CA ARG A 147 -0.20 -9.21 -15.28
C ARG A 147 -0.97 -10.34 -14.58
N GLU A 148 -0.76 -10.55 -13.29
CA GLU A 148 -1.45 -11.56 -12.49
C GLU A 148 -2.88 -11.13 -12.13
N VAL A 149 -3.16 -9.83 -12.16
CA VAL A 149 -4.48 -9.27 -11.83
C VAL A 149 -5.44 -9.48 -12.99
N ARG A 150 -6.67 -9.87 -12.66
CA ARG A 150 -7.70 -10.12 -13.66
C ARG A 150 -8.02 -8.87 -14.48
N SER A 151 -8.05 -9.04 -15.81
CA SER A 151 -8.45 -7.98 -16.75
C SER A 151 -9.88 -7.51 -16.51
N PRO A 152 -10.22 -6.25 -16.84
CA PRO A 152 -11.58 -5.76 -16.79
C PRO A 152 -12.50 -6.60 -17.69
N SER A 153 -13.77 -6.66 -17.33
CA SER A 153 -14.79 -7.30 -18.17
C SER A 153 -15.16 -6.42 -19.38
N LEU A 154 -14.96 -5.13 -19.24
CA LEU A 154 -15.10 -4.17 -20.33
C LEU A 154 -13.79 -4.03 -21.09
N ASN A 155 -13.86 -3.92 -22.40
CA ASN A 155 -12.71 -3.63 -23.23
C ASN A 155 -12.63 -2.11 -23.42
N TRP A 156 -11.56 -1.51 -22.91
CA TRP A 156 -11.34 -0.06 -22.95
C TRP A 156 -11.23 0.50 -24.37
N ASP A 157 -10.78 -0.33 -25.31
CA ASP A 157 -10.61 0.03 -26.72
C ASP A 157 -11.90 -0.08 -27.55
N GLU A 158 -12.93 -0.79 -27.03
CA GLU A 158 -14.22 -1.04 -27.69
C GLU A 158 -15.39 -0.45 -26.89
N ASP A 159 -15.19 0.66 -26.23
CA ASP A 159 -16.03 1.19 -25.16
C ASP A 159 -17.49 1.47 -25.51
N GLU A 160 -17.82 1.84 -26.76
CA GLU A 160 -19.15 2.37 -27.06
C GLU A 160 -20.29 1.36 -26.86
N LEU A 161 -20.09 0.11 -27.28
CA LEU A 161 -21.12 -0.92 -27.19
C LEU A 161 -21.37 -1.41 -25.75
N ARG A 162 -20.33 -1.46 -24.92
CA ARG A 162 -20.42 -2.02 -23.57
C ARG A 162 -20.84 -1.02 -22.51
N ILE A 163 -20.53 0.25 -22.70
CA ILE A 163 -21.05 1.33 -21.85
C ILE A 163 -22.56 1.50 -22.08
N ASP A 164 -23.02 1.36 -23.32
CA ASP A 164 -24.45 1.38 -23.63
C ASP A 164 -25.20 0.20 -23.00
N ASP A 165 -24.58 -0.98 -22.93
CA ASP A 165 -25.10 -2.13 -22.18
C ASP A 165 -25.21 -1.80 -20.67
N LEU A 166 -24.26 -1.09 -20.09
CA LEU A 166 -24.33 -0.64 -18.70
C LEU A 166 -25.43 0.42 -18.48
N ARG A 167 -25.65 1.32 -19.43
CA ARG A 167 -26.72 2.33 -19.38
C ARG A 167 -28.11 1.71 -19.47
N ASN A 168 -28.24 0.60 -20.20
CA ASN A 168 -29.50 -0.14 -20.37
C ASN A 168 -29.78 -1.10 -19.20
N LEU A 169 -28.94 -1.14 -18.18
CA LEU A 169 -29.15 -1.88 -16.96
C LEU A 169 -30.35 -1.32 -16.18
N HIS A 170 -31.55 -1.79 -16.48
CA HIS A 170 -32.74 -1.46 -15.70
C HIS A 170 -32.66 -2.13 -14.32
N ILE A 171 -32.74 -1.32 -13.27
CA ILE A 171 -32.89 -1.78 -11.89
C ILE A 171 -34.25 -2.48 -11.81
N GLY A 172 -34.27 -3.78 -11.99
CA GLY A 172 -35.53 -4.55 -11.94
C GLY A 172 -35.60 -5.76 -12.87
N ASP A 173 -34.73 -5.90 -13.83
CA ASP A 173 -34.73 -7.09 -14.69
C ASP A 173 -34.25 -8.31 -13.92
N SER A 174 -35.07 -9.36 -13.94
CA SER A 174 -34.84 -10.61 -13.19
C SER A 174 -33.55 -11.32 -13.57
N GLU A 175 -33.01 -11.11 -14.77
CA GLU A 175 -31.72 -11.62 -15.21
C GLU A 175 -30.54 -10.96 -14.50
N PHE A 176 -30.71 -9.70 -14.04
CA PHE A 176 -29.73 -8.99 -13.22
C PHE A 176 -29.76 -9.38 -11.74
N LEU A 177 -30.84 -9.98 -11.28
CA LEU A 177 -30.97 -10.50 -9.93
C LEU A 177 -30.27 -11.87 -9.77
N SER A 178 -29.94 -12.55 -10.86
CA SER A 178 -29.08 -13.71 -10.82
C SER A 178 -27.62 -13.24 -10.71
N PRO A 179 -26.98 -13.36 -9.54
CA PRO A 179 -25.62 -12.90 -9.39
C PRO A 179 -24.71 -13.79 -10.27
N ALA A 180 -24.16 -13.20 -11.33
CA ALA A 180 -23.00 -13.85 -11.90
C ALA A 180 -21.92 -13.93 -10.82
N PRO A 181 -21.26 -15.09 -10.64
CA PRO A 181 -20.32 -15.26 -9.56
C PRO A 181 -19.23 -14.21 -9.58
N LEU A 182 -18.83 -13.74 -8.38
CA LEU A 182 -17.77 -12.77 -8.23
C LEU A 182 -16.45 -13.26 -8.85
N PHE A 183 -16.27 -14.58 -8.87
CA PHE A 183 -15.13 -15.25 -9.47
C PHE A 183 -15.59 -16.18 -10.59
N ASP A 184 -15.10 -15.94 -11.80
CA ASP A 184 -15.31 -16.82 -12.93
C ASP A 184 -14.02 -17.60 -13.20
N SER A 185 -14.05 -18.91 -12.93
CA SER A 185 -12.90 -19.81 -13.07
C SER A 185 -12.32 -19.88 -14.48
N ARG A 186 -13.14 -19.55 -15.52
CA ARG A 186 -12.70 -19.61 -16.92
C ARG A 186 -11.59 -18.61 -17.29
N HIS A 187 -11.36 -17.60 -16.44
CA HIS A 187 -10.36 -16.55 -16.67
C HIS A 187 -9.18 -16.61 -15.69
N ILE A 188 -9.12 -17.66 -14.88
CA ILE A 188 -7.98 -17.89 -13.98
C ILE A 188 -7.08 -18.89 -14.68
N ASP A 189 -6.19 -18.37 -15.53
CA ASP A 189 -5.19 -19.18 -16.19
C ASP A 189 -4.25 -19.83 -15.17
N GLY A 190 -4.26 -21.15 -15.15
CA GLY A 190 -3.16 -21.96 -14.65
C GLY A 190 -3.14 -22.30 -13.17
N VAL A 191 -4.25 -22.29 -12.43
CA VAL A 191 -4.18 -22.62 -11.00
C VAL A 191 -5.25 -23.62 -10.54
N GLU A 192 -4.95 -24.92 -10.58
CA GLU A 192 -5.74 -25.99 -9.95
C GLU A 192 -6.12 -25.70 -8.48
N ARG A 193 -5.30 -24.91 -7.76
CA ARG A 193 -5.58 -24.44 -6.41
C ARG A 193 -6.70 -23.38 -6.34
N ALA A 194 -6.85 -22.56 -7.37
CA ALA A 194 -7.92 -21.58 -7.44
C ALA A 194 -9.28 -22.24 -7.70
N GLU A 195 -9.32 -23.29 -8.51
CA GLU A 195 -10.56 -24.03 -8.80
C GLU A 195 -11.11 -24.70 -7.53
N SER A 196 -10.27 -25.36 -6.74
CA SER A 196 -10.71 -25.98 -5.48
C SER A 196 -11.15 -24.93 -4.45
N PHE A 197 -10.47 -23.79 -4.39
CA PHE A 197 -10.85 -22.67 -3.53
C PHE A 197 -12.19 -22.06 -3.97
N LEU A 198 -12.39 -21.87 -5.26
CA LEU A 198 -13.60 -21.30 -5.83
C LEU A 198 -14.79 -22.21 -5.66
N GLN A 199 -14.64 -23.53 -5.89
CA GLN A 199 -15.71 -24.52 -5.65
C GLN A 199 -16.15 -24.52 -4.18
N ASN A 200 -15.22 -24.46 -3.24
CA ASN A 200 -15.51 -24.46 -1.81
C ASN A 200 -16.04 -23.13 -1.28
N ASN A 201 -15.90 -22.01 -2.01
CA ASN A 201 -16.28 -20.67 -1.56
C ASN A 201 -17.32 -19.98 -2.46
N HIS A 202 -17.98 -20.70 -3.35
CA HIS A 202 -18.97 -20.15 -4.28
C HIS A 202 -20.09 -19.41 -3.53
N ASP A 203 -20.65 -20.03 -2.49
CA ASP A 203 -21.70 -19.42 -1.66
C ASP A 203 -21.22 -18.14 -0.94
N ALA A 204 -19.96 -18.12 -0.52
CA ALA A 204 -19.37 -16.93 0.12
C ALA A 204 -19.18 -15.80 -0.91
N ALA A 205 -18.72 -16.11 -2.12
CA ALA A 205 -18.54 -15.13 -3.19
C ALA A 205 -19.88 -14.53 -3.64
N ASP A 206 -20.92 -15.36 -3.78
CA ASP A 206 -22.27 -14.90 -4.09
C ASP A 206 -22.88 -14.05 -2.98
N THR A 207 -22.61 -14.41 -1.73
CA THR A 207 -23.04 -13.61 -0.58
C THR A 207 -22.36 -12.23 -0.57
N ILE A 208 -21.06 -12.18 -0.84
CA ILE A 208 -20.30 -10.91 -0.96
C ILE A 208 -20.88 -10.07 -2.09
N GLN A 209 -21.17 -10.67 -3.25
CA GLN A 209 -21.75 -9.95 -4.39
C GLN A 209 -23.13 -9.36 -4.06
N ARG A 210 -24.00 -10.12 -3.40
CA ARG A 210 -25.32 -9.62 -2.96
C ARG A 210 -25.19 -8.46 -1.96
N ILE A 211 -24.26 -8.57 -1.02
CA ILE A 211 -23.99 -7.50 -0.04
C ILE A 211 -23.47 -6.25 -0.77
N ALA A 212 -22.54 -6.41 -1.71
CA ALA A 212 -22.02 -5.32 -2.53
C ALA A 212 -23.16 -4.64 -3.31
N ASP A 213 -24.03 -5.41 -3.95
CA ASP A 213 -25.19 -4.89 -4.69
C ASP A 213 -26.12 -4.06 -3.81
N ILE A 214 -26.41 -4.52 -2.58
CA ILE A 214 -27.26 -3.78 -1.63
C ILE A 214 -26.57 -2.48 -1.20
N ILE A 215 -25.28 -2.53 -0.85
CA ILE A 215 -24.54 -1.37 -0.39
C ILE A 215 -24.47 -0.33 -1.52
N VAL A 216 -24.12 -0.75 -2.73
CA VAL A 216 -23.96 0.16 -3.88
C VAL A 216 -25.31 0.75 -4.30
N ALA A 217 -26.41 -0.02 -4.21
CA ALA A 217 -27.74 0.54 -4.42
C ALA A 217 -28.07 1.68 -3.43
N THR A 218 -27.57 1.61 -2.19
CA THR A 218 -27.75 2.71 -1.20
C THR A 218 -26.80 3.89 -1.45
N VAL A 219 -25.64 3.66 -2.08
CA VAL A 219 -24.74 4.76 -2.52
C VAL A 219 -25.44 5.64 -3.52
N GLY A 220 -26.18 5.04 -4.45
CA GLY A 220 -27.02 5.73 -5.42
C GLY A 220 -26.26 6.16 -6.69
N ARG A 221 -26.96 6.95 -7.52
CA ARG A 221 -26.44 7.42 -8.80
C ARG A 221 -25.35 8.47 -8.59
N PHE A 222 -24.29 8.39 -9.40
CA PHE A 222 -23.30 9.45 -9.55
C PHE A 222 -23.74 10.40 -10.67
N ASP A 223 -23.82 11.69 -10.37
CA ASP A 223 -23.96 12.76 -11.34
C ASP A 223 -22.76 13.72 -11.17
N PRO A 224 -21.86 13.83 -12.14
CA PRO A 224 -20.64 14.63 -11.99
C PRO A 224 -20.93 16.11 -11.71
N ILE A 225 -22.08 16.65 -12.16
CA ILE A 225 -22.44 18.07 -11.96
C ILE A 225 -22.69 18.40 -10.49
N GLU A 226 -23.13 17.43 -9.70
CA GLU A 226 -23.39 17.60 -8.26
C GLU A 226 -22.12 17.62 -7.41
N TRP A 227 -20.97 17.23 -7.95
CA TRP A 227 -19.74 17.00 -7.21
C TRP A 227 -18.61 17.89 -7.69
N ARG A 228 -17.92 18.51 -6.73
CA ARG A 228 -16.86 19.44 -7.04
C ARG A 228 -15.57 18.72 -7.45
N THR A 229 -15.05 19.06 -8.61
CA THR A 229 -13.68 18.72 -9.01
C THR A 229 -12.65 19.53 -8.23
N LYS A 230 -11.49 18.94 -7.93
CA LYS A 230 -10.39 19.59 -7.21
C LYS A 230 -9.09 18.82 -7.45
N HIS A 231 -7.95 19.42 -7.08
CA HIS A 231 -6.69 18.70 -7.04
C HIS A 231 -6.33 18.25 -5.63
N GLY A 232 -5.74 17.05 -5.56
CA GLY A 232 -4.98 16.60 -4.40
C GLY A 232 -3.58 17.23 -4.35
N PRO A 233 -2.82 17.04 -3.25
CA PRO A 233 -1.45 17.56 -3.11
C PRO A 233 -0.42 16.83 -3.97
N GLY A 234 -0.76 15.64 -4.53
CA GLY A 234 0.14 14.78 -5.28
C GLY A 234 0.63 15.36 -6.61
N ALA A 235 1.66 14.76 -7.20
CA ALA A 235 2.13 15.05 -8.55
C ALA A 235 1.13 14.54 -9.60
N VAL A 236 1.15 15.12 -10.80
CA VAL A 236 0.41 14.67 -11.98
C VAL A 236 1.40 14.21 -13.05
N ALA A 237 0.93 13.44 -14.03
CA ALA A 237 1.79 12.82 -15.03
C ALA A 237 2.40 13.83 -16.01
N ASP A 238 1.58 14.74 -16.50
CA ASP A 238 1.83 15.62 -17.64
C ASP A 238 2.32 17.03 -17.25
N GLN A 239 2.23 17.41 -15.98
CA GLN A 239 2.71 18.71 -15.50
C GLN A 239 3.94 18.58 -14.60
N ARG A 240 5.00 19.33 -14.93
CA ARG A 240 6.25 19.30 -14.13
C ARG A 240 6.19 20.16 -12.88
N HIS A 241 5.38 21.22 -12.89
CA HIS A 241 5.26 22.17 -11.80
C HIS A 241 3.84 22.17 -11.24
N THR A 242 3.71 22.19 -9.93
CA THR A 242 2.41 22.19 -9.24
C THR A 242 1.55 23.42 -9.53
N SER A 243 2.15 24.54 -9.95
CA SER A 243 1.45 25.75 -10.35
C SER A 243 0.60 25.59 -11.61
N PHE A 244 0.93 24.65 -12.48
CA PHE A 244 0.22 24.41 -13.72
C PHE A 244 -0.87 23.32 -13.61
N LYS A 245 -1.12 22.78 -12.43
CA LYS A 245 -2.17 21.76 -12.24
C LYS A 245 -3.59 22.24 -12.58
N TYR A 246 -3.81 23.56 -12.62
CA TYR A 246 -5.12 24.15 -12.91
C TYR A 246 -5.25 24.61 -14.37
N ASP A 247 -4.30 24.19 -15.20
CA ASP A 247 -4.28 24.38 -16.63
C ASP A 247 -4.52 23.02 -17.32
N PHE A 248 -5.53 22.93 -18.14
CA PHE A 248 -5.96 21.72 -18.81
C PHE A 248 -5.80 21.85 -20.32
N PRO A 249 -4.55 21.83 -20.83
CA PRO A 249 -4.29 22.03 -22.25
C PRO A 249 -4.86 20.90 -23.11
N ASN A 250 -5.03 19.72 -22.52
CA ASN A 250 -5.52 18.53 -23.18
C ASN A 250 -6.70 17.95 -22.39
N TRP A 251 -7.77 17.62 -23.11
CA TRP A 251 -8.92 16.95 -22.53
C TRP A 251 -9.19 15.67 -23.32
N PRO A 252 -9.05 14.46 -22.74
CA PRO A 252 -9.28 13.20 -23.43
C PRO A 252 -10.73 13.02 -23.86
N ALA A 253 -10.97 12.50 -25.05
CA ALA A 253 -12.31 12.24 -25.57
C ALA A 253 -13.10 11.29 -24.66
N LYS A 254 -12.44 10.34 -24.01
CA LYS A 254 -13.03 9.43 -23.05
C LYS A 254 -13.56 10.17 -21.81
N LEU A 255 -12.80 11.14 -21.30
CA LEU A 255 -13.21 11.97 -20.17
C LEU A 255 -14.39 12.88 -20.53
N GLU A 256 -14.43 13.40 -21.77
CA GLU A 256 -15.47 14.30 -22.27
C GLU A 256 -16.88 13.71 -22.17
N ARG A 257 -17.02 12.40 -22.28
CA ARG A 257 -18.33 11.73 -22.22
C ARG A 257 -19.04 11.90 -20.87
N VAL A 258 -18.28 11.91 -19.79
CA VAL A 258 -18.80 11.97 -18.40
C VAL A 258 -18.54 13.34 -17.80
N PHE A 259 -17.41 13.92 -18.12
CA PHE A 259 -16.95 15.22 -17.62
C PHE A 259 -16.70 16.17 -18.79
N PRO A 260 -17.74 16.78 -19.38
CA PRO A 260 -17.54 17.70 -20.48
C PRO A 260 -16.58 18.84 -20.13
N GLN A 261 -15.60 19.11 -20.99
CA GLN A 261 -14.60 20.16 -20.78
C GLN A 261 -15.22 21.51 -20.48
N SER A 262 -16.33 21.84 -21.19
CA SER A 262 -17.08 23.09 -21.02
C SER A 262 -17.57 23.32 -19.59
N ALA A 263 -17.80 22.25 -18.83
CA ALA A 263 -18.25 22.30 -17.42
C ALA A 263 -17.14 22.05 -16.41
N PHE A 264 -16.17 21.21 -16.74
CA PHE A 264 -15.18 20.70 -15.78
C PHE A 264 -13.75 21.15 -16.07
N GLY A 265 -13.43 21.57 -17.31
CA GLY A 265 -12.07 21.88 -17.73
C GLY A 265 -11.53 23.25 -17.25
N PHE A 266 -12.18 23.87 -16.28
CA PHE A 266 -11.82 25.21 -15.78
C PHE A 266 -11.75 25.24 -14.26
N ALA A 267 -10.64 25.69 -13.73
CA ALA A 267 -10.44 25.80 -12.29
C ALA A 267 -11.20 26.98 -11.64
N ASN A 268 -11.50 28.02 -12.42
CA ASN A 268 -12.20 29.21 -11.98
C ASN A 268 -12.87 29.93 -13.16
N TYR A 269 -13.76 30.89 -12.82
CA TYR A 269 -14.48 31.66 -13.80
C TYR A 269 -13.57 32.47 -14.77
N GLY A 270 -12.44 32.96 -14.30
CA GLY A 270 -11.48 33.70 -15.11
C GLY A 270 -10.89 32.85 -16.24
N SER A 271 -10.51 31.62 -15.97
CA SER A 271 -10.02 30.69 -16.99
C SER A 271 -11.12 30.30 -18.00
N TRP A 272 -12.36 30.13 -17.53
CA TRP A 272 -13.51 29.89 -18.39
C TRP A 272 -13.81 31.10 -19.29
N ALA A 273 -13.83 32.29 -18.75
CA ALA A 273 -14.11 33.52 -19.50
C ALA A 273 -13.03 33.81 -20.56
N ALA A 274 -11.76 33.58 -20.23
CA ALA A 274 -10.66 33.70 -21.17
C ALA A 274 -10.80 32.69 -22.33
N PHE A 275 -11.17 31.47 -22.06
CA PHE A 275 -11.43 30.46 -23.08
C PHE A 275 -12.64 30.82 -23.96
N SER A 276 -13.75 31.24 -23.36
CA SER A 276 -14.98 31.59 -24.07
C SER A 276 -14.83 32.86 -24.91
N GLY A 277 -13.91 33.75 -24.55
CA GLY A 277 -13.60 34.97 -25.29
C GLY A 277 -12.59 34.76 -26.42
N SER A 278 -11.88 33.65 -26.47
CA SER A 278 -10.98 33.32 -27.57
C SER A 278 -11.80 32.77 -28.76
N GLN A 279 -11.66 33.38 -29.95
CA GLN A 279 -12.31 32.87 -31.18
C GLN A 279 -11.69 31.52 -31.66
N GLU A 280 -10.59 31.08 -31.07
CA GLU A 280 -9.96 29.80 -31.34
C GLU A 280 -10.50 28.74 -30.37
N SER A 281 -11.64 28.16 -30.69
CA SER A 281 -12.16 26.98 -30.02
C SER A 281 -11.34 25.73 -30.43
N HIS A 282 -10.10 25.73 -30.12
CA HIS A 282 -9.29 24.51 -30.22
C HIS A 282 -9.34 23.75 -28.87
N SER A 283 -10.49 23.15 -28.59
CA SER A 283 -10.50 22.01 -27.70
C SER A 283 -9.77 20.88 -28.42
N LEU A 284 -8.51 20.72 -28.14
CA LEU A 284 -7.75 19.56 -28.59
C LEU A 284 -8.26 18.35 -27.78
N PHE A 285 -9.35 17.76 -28.26
CA PHE A 285 -9.74 16.44 -27.79
C PHE A 285 -8.66 15.46 -28.22
N LEU A 286 -7.97 14.88 -27.27
CA LEU A 286 -7.03 13.83 -27.57
C LEU A 286 -7.81 12.55 -27.83
N GLU A 287 -7.68 12.00 -29.04
CA GLU A 287 -8.17 10.66 -29.37
C GLU A 287 -7.46 9.61 -28.54
N ASN A 288 -6.16 9.81 -28.30
CA ASN A 288 -5.35 8.92 -27.45
C ASN A 288 -5.29 9.44 -26.01
N GLU A 289 -5.59 8.58 -25.08
CA GLU A 289 -5.51 8.88 -23.66
C GLU A 289 -4.05 9.05 -23.22
N PRO A 290 -3.70 10.15 -22.51
CA PRO A 290 -2.34 10.31 -22.01
C PRO A 290 -2.05 9.26 -20.92
N PRO A 291 -0.86 8.63 -20.97
CA PRO A 291 -0.54 7.59 -20.00
C PRO A 291 -0.29 8.16 -18.60
N SER A 292 -0.62 7.39 -17.57
CA SER A 292 -0.14 7.65 -16.22
C SER A 292 1.38 7.47 -16.15
N ARG A 293 2.01 8.15 -15.20
CA ARG A 293 3.46 8.09 -14.98
C ARG A 293 3.80 7.32 -13.72
N LEU A 294 4.56 6.22 -13.87
CA LEU A 294 5.09 5.49 -12.74
C LEU A 294 6.21 6.29 -12.05
N ILE A 295 6.07 6.52 -10.75
CA ILE A 295 7.01 7.28 -9.92
C ILE A 295 7.51 6.39 -8.79
N ALA A 296 8.84 6.27 -8.68
CA ALA A 296 9.49 5.61 -7.57
C ALA A 296 9.74 6.62 -6.44
N VAL A 297 8.86 6.64 -5.45
CA VAL A 297 8.99 7.52 -4.28
C VAL A 297 9.93 6.87 -3.26
N PRO A 298 11.02 7.54 -2.85
CA PRO A 298 11.94 7.02 -1.85
C PRO A 298 11.21 6.72 -0.54
N LYS A 299 11.33 5.50 -0.03
CA LYS A 299 10.73 5.07 1.23
C LYS A 299 11.77 4.56 2.22
N THR A 300 12.49 3.55 1.85
CA THR A 300 13.57 2.93 2.65
C THR A 300 14.65 2.39 1.72
N LEU A 301 15.80 2.00 2.28
CA LEU A 301 16.86 1.35 1.52
C LEU A 301 16.41 -0.01 0.95
N LYS A 302 15.37 -0.63 1.50
CA LYS A 302 14.84 -1.91 1.00
C LYS A 302 14.20 -1.76 -0.38
N GLY A 303 13.51 -0.64 -0.61
CA GLY A 303 12.89 -0.35 -1.89
C GLY A 303 12.07 0.93 -1.85
N PRO A 304 11.73 1.48 -3.03
CA PRO A 304 10.84 2.63 -3.15
C PRO A 304 9.39 2.22 -2.89
N ARG A 305 8.51 3.19 -2.82
CA ARG A 305 7.08 2.99 -3.05
C ARG A 305 6.79 3.41 -4.49
N LEU A 306 6.25 2.50 -5.28
CA LEU A 306 5.78 2.83 -6.61
C LEU A 306 4.37 3.44 -6.52
N ILE A 307 4.15 4.50 -7.27
CA ILE A 307 2.85 5.15 -7.44
C ILE A 307 2.68 5.51 -8.91
N ALA A 308 1.48 5.33 -9.45
CA ALA A 308 1.07 5.89 -10.73
C ALA A 308 0.52 7.30 -10.48
N ALA A 309 1.08 8.30 -11.16
CA ALA A 309 0.53 9.64 -11.18
C ALA A 309 -0.33 9.77 -12.43
N GLU A 310 -1.58 10.14 -12.24
CA GLU A 310 -2.54 10.32 -13.31
C GLU A 310 -2.31 11.65 -14.06
N PRO A 311 -2.78 11.77 -15.32
CA PRO A 311 -2.84 13.04 -16.02
C PRO A 311 -3.65 14.08 -15.23
N VAL A 312 -3.37 15.35 -15.48
CA VAL A 312 -3.96 16.46 -14.72
C VAL A 312 -5.49 16.49 -14.79
N SER A 313 -6.07 16.26 -15.95
CA SER A 313 -7.54 16.23 -16.17
C SER A 313 -8.19 15.03 -15.45
N HIS A 314 -7.56 13.84 -15.52
CA HIS A 314 -8.05 12.64 -14.83
C HIS A 314 -8.04 12.83 -13.31
N GLN A 315 -6.89 13.23 -12.75
CA GLN A 315 -6.79 13.45 -11.30
C GLN A 315 -7.82 14.50 -10.81
N TRP A 316 -8.07 15.53 -11.61
CA TRP A 316 -9.05 16.56 -11.32
C TRP A 316 -10.48 16.00 -11.20
N CYS A 317 -10.90 15.18 -12.18
CA CYS A 317 -12.22 14.55 -12.20
C CYS A 317 -12.37 13.43 -11.16
N GLN A 318 -11.33 12.60 -10.95
CA GLN A 318 -11.31 11.55 -9.94
C GLN A 318 -11.60 12.07 -8.53
N GLN A 319 -11.25 13.30 -8.21
CA GLN A 319 -11.53 13.87 -6.89
C GLN A 319 -13.03 14.14 -6.66
N SER A 320 -13.82 14.35 -7.70
CA SER A 320 -15.29 14.44 -7.57
C SER A 320 -15.90 13.08 -7.25
N ILE A 321 -15.39 12.02 -7.87
CA ILE A 321 -15.78 10.63 -7.56
C ILE A 321 -15.43 10.28 -6.12
N LEU A 322 -14.23 10.65 -5.66
CA LEU A 322 -13.81 10.46 -4.28
C LEU A 322 -14.75 11.18 -3.30
N ASP A 323 -15.10 12.43 -3.57
CA ASP A 323 -16.02 13.20 -2.71
C ASP A 323 -17.41 12.57 -2.67
N PHE A 324 -17.92 12.10 -3.80
CA PHE A 324 -19.16 11.33 -3.88
C PHE A 324 -19.10 10.10 -2.99
N LEU A 325 -18.10 9.23 -3.20
CA LEU A 325 -17.96 7.98 -2.45
C LEU A 325 -17.82 8.22 -0.95
N VAL A 326 -16.94 9.13 -0.53
CA VAL A 326 -16.74 9.44 0.89
C VAL A 326 -18.03 9.94 1.54
N THR A 327 -18.78 10.80 0.84
CA THR A 327 -20.02 11.37 1.36
C THR A 327 -21.13 10.31 1.41
N ARG A 328 -21.32 9.55 0.33
CA ARG A 328 -22.43 8.60 0.22
C ARG A 328 -22.24 7.36 1.08
N LEU A 329 -21.00 6.86 1.20
CA LEU A 329 -20.68 5.72 2.07
C LEU A 329 -20.98 5.99 3.54
N ALA A 330 -20.96 7.25 3.99
CA ALA A 330 -21.36 7.62 5.35
C ALA A 330 -22.82 7.28 5.69
N PHE A 331 -23.67 7.11 4.68
CA PHE A 331 -25.10 6.76 4.83
C PHE A 331 -25.41 5.28 4.57
N THR A 332 -24.37 4.47 4.36
CA THR A 332 -24.54 3.03 4.13
C THR A 332 -24.40 2.22 5.43
N PRO A 333 -24.88 0.97 5.46
CA PRO A 333 -24.72 0.08 6.62
C PRO A 333 -23.27 -0.16 7.06
N ILE A 334 -22.29 -0.01 6.13
CA ILE A 334 -20.87 -0.21 6.42
C ILE A 334 -20.15 1.05 6.93
N SER A 335 -20.86 2.15 7.13
CA SER A 335 -20.28 3.44 7.56
C SER A 335 -19.52 3.35 8.89
N SER A 336 -19.96 2.49 9.81
CA SER A 336 -19.27 2.25 11.08
C SER A 336 -17.93 1.54 10.93
N SER A 337 -17.75 0.79 9.84
CA SER A 337 -16.56 -0.01 9.56
C SER A 337 -15.53 0.73 8.68
N ILE A 338 -15.93 1.80 7.99
CA ILE A 338 -15.07 2.58 7.09
C ILE A 338 -14.75 3.94 7.71
N ARG A 339 -13.47 4.17 8.00
CA ARG A 339 -12.98 5.40 8.60
C ARG A 339 -11.83 5.99 7.76
N PHE A 340 -12.16 6.90 6.85
CA PHE A 340 -11.19 7.46 5.91
C PHE A 340 -10.10 8.33 6.57
N ARG A 341 -10.42 8.99 7.68
CA ARG A 341 -9.51 9.95 8.31
C ARG A 341 -9.20 9.65 9.77
N ASP A 342 -10.05 8.88 10.43
CA ASP A 342 -9.94 8.59 11.86
C ASP A 342 -9.36 7.19 12.09
N GLN A 343 -8.14 7.13 12.65
CA GLN A 343 -7.45 5.89 12.98
C GLN A 343 -7.57 5.51 14.47
N THR A 344 -8.26 6.32 15.28
CA THR A 344 -8.32 6.13 16.74
C THR A 344 -8.92 4.81 17.15
N ALA A 345 -9.98 4.34 16.45
CA ALA A 345 -10.59 3.05 16.72
C ALA A 345 -9.62 1.87 16.52
N ASN A 346 -8.86 1.89 15.41
CA ASN A 346 -7.86 0.86 15.13
C ASN A 346 -6.68 0.91 16.11
N GLN A 347 -6.25 2.10 16.51
CA GLN A 347 -5.19 2.30 17.50
C GLN A 347 -5.61 1.74 18.86
N GLU A 348 -6.85 2.01 19.31
CA GLU A 348 -7.37 1.53 20.57
C GLU A 348 -7.60 0.01 20.56
N LEU A 349 -8.10 -0.55 19.45
CA LEU A 349 -8.19 -2.00 19.28
C LEU A 349 -6.81 -2.66 19.34
N ALA A 350 -5.81 -2.12 18.65
CA ALA A 350 -4.44 -2.63 18.69
C ALA A 350 -3.85 -2.53 20.11
N ARG A 351 -4.09 -1.42 20.82
CA ARG A 351 -3.65 -1.24 22.21
C ARG A 351 -4.27 -2.28 23.13
N ARG A 352 -5.57 -2.49 23.07
CA ARG A 352 -6.26 -3.52 23.88
C ARG A 352 -5.78 -4.92 23.51
N ALA A 353 -5.72 -5.21 22.21
CA ALA A 353 -5.31 -6.53 21.74
C ALA A 353 -3.87 -6.90 22.11
N SER A 354 -2.98 -5.91 22.28
CA SER A 354 -1.62 -6.18 22.76
C SER A 354 -1.57 -6.80 24.17
N HIS A 355 -2.59 -6.55 24.99
CA HIS A 355 -2.73 -7.16 26.32
C HIS A 355 -3.60 -8.42 26.29
N THR A 356 -4.73 -8.38 25.58
CA THR A 356 -5.73 -9.45 25.62
C THR A 356 -5.49 -10.54 24.59
N GLN A 357 -4.68 -10.28 23.55
CA GLN A 357 -4.46 -11.15 22.38
C GLN A 357 -5.76 -11.55 21.66
N SER A 358 -6.82 -10.76 21.82
CA SER A 358 -8.16 -11.04 21.28
C SER A 358 -8.33 -10.64 19.81
N HIS A 359 -7.46 -9.81 19.27
CA HIS A 359 -7.50 -9.33 17.89
C HIS A 359 -6.11 -9.31 17.29
N ALA A 360 -6.02 -9.48 15.98
CA ALA A 360 -4.79 -9.32 15.20
C ALA A 360 -4.90 -8.11 14.26
N THR A 361 -3.77 -7.44 14.02
CA THR A 361 -3.66 -6.45 12.94
C THR A 361 -3.13 -7.13 11.70
N ILE A 362 -3.83 -6.98 10.59
CA ILE A 362 -3.44 -7.55 9.29
C ILE A 362 -3.05 -6.40 8.36
N ASP A 363 -1.92 -6.54 7.70
CA ASP A 363 -1.45 -5.64 6.64
C ASP A 363 -1.24 -6.46 5.37
N LEU A 364 -1.93 -6.08 4.30
CA LEU A 364 -1.86 -6.79 3.02
C LEU A 364 -0.69 -6.26 2.20
N SER A 365 0.11 -7.17 1.65
CA SER A 365 1.18 -6.81 0.72
C SER A 365 0.58 -6.43 -0.63
N ASN A 366 1.03 -5.30 -1.19
CA ASN A 366 0.63 -4.80 -2.51
C ASN A 366 -0.91 -4.74 -2.69
N ALA A 367 -1.63 -4.35 -1.63
CA ALA A 367 -3.10 -4.40 -1.60
C ALA A 367 -3.75 -3.56 -2.71
N SER A 368 -3.25 -2.33 -2.93
CA SER A 368 -3.74 -1.45 -4.00
C SER A 368 -3.44 -2.00 -5.39
N ASP A 369 -2.26 -2.60 -5.56
CA ASP A 369 -1.77 -3.06 -6.85
C ASP A 369 -2.46 -4.38 -7.28
N ARG A 370 -3.14 -5.06 -6.33
CA ARG A 370 -3.93 -6.28 -6.58
C ARG A 370 -5.44 -6.04 -6.71
N LEU A 371 -5.87 -4.77 -6.70
CA LEU A 371 -7.26 -4.42 -6.93
C LEU A 371 -7.52 -4.33 -8.43
N SER A 372 -8.21 -5.32 -9.00
CA SER A 372 -8.48 -5.37 -10.43
C SER A 372 -9.64 -4.45 -10.84
N CYS A 373 -9.58 -3.92 -12.06
CA CYS A 373 -10.71 -3.20 -12.65
C CYS A 373 -11.95 -4.06 -12.69
N TRP A 374 -11.82 -5.35 -13.06
CA TRP A 374 -12.91 -6.31 -13.04
C TRP A 374 -13.62 -6.39 -11.68
N LEU A 375 -12.86 -6.42 -10.58
CA LEU A 375 -13.44 -6.46 -9.23
C LEU A 375 -14.21 -5.17 -8.92
N VAL A 376 -13.66 -4.01 -9.32
CA VAL A 376 -14.33 -2.71 -9.14
C VAL A 376 -15.64 -2.67 -9.93
N GLU A 377 -15.64 -3.09 -11.19
CA GLU A 377 -16.86 -3.21 -12.02
C GLU A 377 -17.90 -4.10 -11.36
N ARG A 378 -17.48 -5.27 -10.86
CA ARG A 378 -18.38 -6.22 -10.19
C ARG A 378 -18.98 -5.66 -8.91
N ILE A 379 -18.19 -4.99 -8.08
CA ILE A 379 -18.68 -4.37 -6.84
C ILE A 379 -19.68 -3.27 -7.17
N PHE A 380 -19.38 -2.39 -8.14
CA PHE A 380 -20.19 -1.21 -8.44
C PHE A 380 -21.21 -1.40 -9.57
N ARG A 381 -21.43 -2.62 -10.03
CA ARG A 381 -22.36 -2.92 -11.14
C ARG A 381 -23.78 -2.37 -10.98
N ARG A 382 -24.22 -2.09 -9.74
CA ARG A 382 -25.54 -1.47 -9.46
C ARG A 382 -25.53 0.06 -9.56
N SER A 383 -24.41 0.67 -9.86
CA SER A 383 -24.28 2.10 -10.15
C SER A 383 -23.60 2.33 -11.50
N PRO A 384 -24.30 2.12 -12.62
CA PRO A 384 -23.71 2.22 -13.97
C PRO A 384 -23.03 3.56 -14.22
N THR A 385 -23.64 4.68 -13.77
CA THR A 385 -23.06 6.02 -13.92
C THR A 385 -21.74 6.18 -13.18
N LEU A 386 -21.56 5.48 -12.03
CA LEU A 386 -20.30 5.49 -11.29
C LEU A 386 -19.25 4.62 -11.98
N VAL A 387 -19.65 3.45 -12.51
CA VAL A 387 -18.75 2.59 -13.31
C VAL A 387 -18.28 3.33 -14.55
N GLU A 388 -19.20 4.02 -15.26
CA GLU A 388 -18.85 4.87 -16.41
C GLU A 388 -17.84 5.96 -16.02
N ALA A 389 -18.02 6.60 -14.86
CA ALA A 389 -17.09 7.61 -14.37
C ALA A 389 -15.71 7.03 -14.00
N PHE A 390 -15.64 5.82 -13.45
CA PHE A 390 -14.38 5.11 -13.23
C PHE A 390 -13.65 4.81 -14.54
N HIS A 391 -14.40 4.38 -15.56
CA HIS A 391 -13.81 4.10 -16.87
C HIS A 391 -13.36 5.38 -17.60
N ALA A 392 -14.04 6.51 -17.39
CA ALA A 392 -13.69 7.77 -18.02
C ALA A 392 -12.46 8.44 -17.42
N SER A 393 -12.15 8.19 -16.14
CA SER A 393 -11.11 8.92 -15.39
C SER A 393 -9.95 7.98 -14.90
#